data_721450e7d34dc9f8a90f5cf3dd8719fd
#
_entry.id   721450e7d34dc9f8a90f5cf3dd8719fd
#
_cell.length_a   1.000
_cell.length_b   1.000
_cell.length_c   1.000
_cell.angle_alpha   90.00
_cell.angle_beta   90.00
_cell.angle_gamma   90.00
#
_symmetry.space_group_name_H-M   'P 1'
#
loop_
_entity.id
_entity.type
_entity.pdbx_description
1 polymer ?
#
loop_
_entity_poly.entity_id
_entity_poly.type
_entity_poly.pdbx_seq_one_letter_code
_entity_poly.pdbx_strand_id
1 'polypeptide(L)'
;MFGYIYKKDVAIIAVVLCLCLGVGSFFDYQISSALFNIGSIYGRFIEAAGELPFELTASVAGVMLVRAVRPDSRESKWLAVLGILVNVVLAGYEIVSSLKVGGKLIAVQLGLTFVLVIAANLIVYRLTRTTEPDELTRWALMVLAVWVAQAIILNVIVKPLWSRPRMRVIEVTQGLEFQPWWVIGNPDKWSYIAAGVIKDGFKSFASGHTAHAAIGLMLAGLPAVAFKEKPSRRRVVFWTAAVVAALVAFGRIVIGAHFLSDVSCGFALVLALECLAARIAYPNGVQ
;
A
#
# COMPACT_ATOMS: atom_id res chain seq x y z
N MET A 1 12.08 18.98 -6.96
CA MET A 1 11.70 17.90 -6.03
C MET A 1 10.20 18.01 -5.78
N PHE A 2 9.54 16.91 -5.39
CA PHE A 2 8.24 16.93 -4.74
C PHE A 2 8.51 16.73 -3.25
N GLY A 3 8.60 17.83 -2.47
CA GLY A 3 9.05 17.74 -1.10
C GLY A 3 10.43 17.05 -0.96
N TYR A 4 10.45 15.82 -0.48
CA TYR A 4 11.66 14.98 -0.32
C TYR A 4 11.92 14.03 -1.50
N ILE A 5 11.01 13.92 -2.48
CA ILE A 5 11.08 12.95 -3.60
C ILE A 5 11.73 13.60 -4.82
N TYR A 6 12.62 12.88 -5.50
CA TYR A 6 13.26 13.35 -6.71
C TYR A 6 12.37 13.19 -7.93
N LYS A 7 12.16 14.28 -8.70
CA LYS A 7 11.35 14.25 -9.93
C LYS A 7 11.82 13.19 -10.93
N LYS A 8 13.14 12.97 -11.03
CA LYS A 8 13.70 11.93 -11.92
C LYS A 8 13.28 10.54 -11.52
N ASP A 9 13.29 10.22 -10.20
CA ASP A 9 12.92 8.90 -9.70
C ASP A 9 11.42 8.65 -9.92
N VAL A 10 10.57 9.66 -9.68
CA VAL A 10 9.14 9.60 -10.00
C VAL A 10 8.91 9.39 -11.50
N ALA A 11 9.62 10.13 -12.35
CA ALA A 11 9.48 10.00 -13.80
C ALA A 11 9.84 8.60 -14.29
N ILE A 12 10.90 7.98 -13.75
CA ILE A 12 11.29 6.61 -14.10
C ILE A 12 10.16 5.64 -13.73
N ILE A 13 9.65 5.71 -12.49
CA ILE A 13 8.56 4.83 -12.08
C ILE A 13 7.30 5.09 -12.92
N ALA A 14 6.95 6.35 -13.18
CA ALA A 14 5.80 6.69 -14.01
C ALA A 14 5.90 6.11 -15.43
N VAL A 15 7.07 6.20 -16.06
CA VAL A 15 7.32 5.59 -17.38
C VAL A 15 7.14 4.06 -17.31
N VAL A 16 7.71 3.40 -16.30
CA VAL A 16 7.56 1.95 -16.13
C VAL A 16 6.08 1.58 -15.93
N LEU A 17 5.35 2.31 -15.09
CA LEU A 17 3.92 2.05 -14.86
C LEU A 17 3.08 2.28 -16.13
N CYS A 18 3.39 3.32 -16.91
CA CYS A 18 2.73 3.56 -18.20
C CYS A 18 3.01 2.42 -19.20
N LEU A 19 4.24 1.92 -19.26
CA LEU A 19 4.59 0.77 -20.10
C LEU A 19 3.86 -0.49 -19.64
N CYS A 20 3.85 -0.77 -18.33
CA CYS A 20 3.11 -1.91 -17.75
C CYS A 20 1.61 -1.81 -18.03
N LEU A 21 1.03 -0.61 -17.91
CA LEU A 21 -0.38 -0.39 -18.22
C LEU A 21 -0.66 -0.58 -19.70
N GLY A 22 0.22 -0.09 -20.58
CA GLY A 22 0.13 -0.30 -22.03
C GLY A 22 0.18 -1.79 -22.38
N VAL A 23 1.16 -2.54 -21.84
CA VAL A 23 1.25 -3.98 -22.02
C VAL A 23 0.02 -4.69 -21.42
N GLY A 24 -0.41 -4.34 -20.23
CA GLY A 24 -1.61 -4.90 -19.59
C GLY A 24 -2.87 -4.65 -20.39
N SER A 25 -2.98 -3.51 -21.09
CA SER A 25 -4.13 -3.21 -21.94
C SER A 25 -4.35 -4.26 -23.04
N PHE A 26 -3.29 -4.87 -23.57
CA PHE A 26 -3.39 -5.86 -24.63
C PHE A 26 -3.21 -7.30 -24.14
N PHE A 27 -2.48 -7.52 -23.04
CA PHE A 27 -2.00 -8.84 -22.66
C PHE A 27 -2.33 -9.24 -21.21
N ASP A 28 -3.18 -8.50 -20.49
CA ASP A 28 -3.53 -8.81 -19.08
C ASP A 28 -3.94 -10.27 -18.88
N TYR A 29 -4.86 -10.74 -19.72
CA TYR A 29 -5.35 -12.12 -19.61
C TYR A 29 -4.25 -13.14 -19.90
N GLN A 30 -3.51 -12.97 -20.98
CA GLN A 30 -2.46 -13.88 -21.41
C GLN A 30 -1.34 -13.96 -20.37
N ILE A 31 -0.91 -12.82 -19.83
CA ILE A 31 0.11 -12.74 -18.78
C ILE A 31 -0.40 -13.43 -17.51
N SER A 32 -1.62 -13.13 -17.11
CA SER A 32 -2.18 -13.73 -15.89
C SER A 32 -2.40 -15.23 -16.05
N SER A 33 -2.91 -15.69 -17.19
CA SER A 33 -3.10 -17.11 -17.48
C SER A 33 -1.78 -17.89 -17.47
N ALA A 34 -0.71 -17.32 -18.07
CA ALA A 34 0.62 -17.94 -18.10
C ALA A 34 1.29 -18.02 -16.72
N LEU A 35 1.03 -17.05 -15.84
CA LEU A 35 1.65 -16.94 -14.52
C LEU A 35 0.80 -17.52 -13.38
N PHE A 36 -0.48 -17.74 -13.61
CA PHE A 36 -1.42 -18.16 -12.57
C PHE A 36 -1.04 -19.47 -11.92
N ASN A 37 -0.86 -19.40 -10.60
CA ASN A 37 -0.60 -20.57 -9.77
C ASN A 37 -1.14 -20.31 -8.35
N ILE A 38 -2.35 -20.79 -8.09
CA ILE A 38 -3.02 -20.66 -6.78
C ILE A 38 -2.25 -21.40 -5.68
N GLY A 39 -1.43 -22.38 -6.02
CA GLY A 39 -0.57 -23.14 -5.10
C GLY A 39 0.78 -22.48 -4.82
N SER A 40 1.11 -21.37 -5.47
CA SER A 40 2.40 -20.69 -5.33
C SER A 40 2.69 -20.29 -3.88
N ILE A 41 3.78 -20.80 -3.31
CA ILE A 41 4.28 -20.43 -1.98
C ILE A 41 4.57 -18.92 -1.93
N TYR A 42 5.22 -18.38 -2.99
CA TYR A 42 5.50 -16.98 -3.12
C TYR A 42 4.22 -16.14 -3.16
N GLY A 43 3.25 -16.51 -4.00
CA GLY A 43 1.98 -15.78 -4.11
C GLY A 43 1.20 -15.76 -2.78
N ARG A 44 1.18 -16.89 -2.06
CA ARG A 44 0.56 -16.99 -0.72
C ARG A 44 1.31 -16.19 0.34
N PHE A 45 2.64 -16.19 0.29
CA PHE A 45 3.44 -15.34 1.18
C PHE A 45 3.12 -13.86 0.95
N ILE A 46 3.05 -13.41 -0.30
CA ILE A 46 2.67 -12.04 -0.64
C ILE A 46 1.21 -11.74 -0.27
N GLU A 47 0.31 -12.70 -0.37
CA GLU A 47 -1.08 -12.51 0.09
C GLU A 47 -1.15 -12.26 1.60
N ALA A 48 -0.28 -12.90 2.37
CA ALA A 48 -0.20 -12.78 3.81
C ALA A 48 0.60 -11.54 4.28
N ALA A 49 1.76 -11.27 3.69
CA ALA A 49 2.72 -10.28 4.18
C ALA A 49 2.88 -9.04 3.26
N GLY A 50 2.17 -9.00 2.14
CA GLY A 50 2.33 -7.91 1.15
C GLY A 50 1.87 -6.54 1.62
N GLU A 51 1.14 -6.45 2.70
CA GLU A 51 0.69 -5.19 3.30
C GLU A 51 1.65 -4.65 4.39
N LEU A 52 2.66 -5.43 4.78
CA LEU A 52 3.65 -5.05 5.80
C LEU A 52 4.31 -3.66 5.54
N PRO A 53 4.69 -3.27 4.31
CA PRO A 53 5.24 -1.93 4.07
C PRO A 53 4.29 -0.80 4.48
N PHE A 54 2.99 -0.97 4.25
CA PHE A 54 1.96 -0.05 4.72
C PHE A 54 1.88 -0.03 6.25
N GLU A 55 1.79 -1.19 6.87
CA GLU A 55 1.65 -1.31 8.32
C GLU A 55 2.85 -0.68 9.05
N LEU A 56 4.07 -0.94 8.57
CA LEU A 56 5.28 -0.30 9.07
C LEU A 56 5.20 1.22 8.94
N THR A 57 4.82 1.72 7.76
CA THR A 57 4.81 3.17 7.49
C THR A 57 3.75 3.89 8.32
N ALA A 58 2.53 3.34 8.38
CA ALA A 58 1.43 3.92 9.14
C ALA A 58 1.65 3.82 10.66
N SER A 59 2.21 2.71 11.14
CA SER A 59 2.55 2.52 12.55
C SER A 59 3.65 3.48 13.00
N VAL A 60 4.71 3.66 12.21
CA VAL A 60 5.75 4.66 12.44
C VAL A 60 5.16 6.07 12.47
N ALA A 61 4.24 6.40 11.56
CA ALA A 61 3.55 7.70 11.59
C ALA A 61 2.78 7.90 12.91
N GLY A 62 2.08 6.87 13.38
CA GLY A 62 1.41 6.90 14.70
C GLY A 62 2.39 7.15 15.84
N VAL A 63 3.53 6.47 15.86
CA VAL A 63 4.59 6.68 16.89
C VAL A 63 5.18 8.09 16.81
N MET A 64 5.33 8.67 15.62
CA MET A 64 5.80 10.04 15.47
C MET A 64 4.83 11.07 16.06
N LEU A 65 3.52 10.86 15.92
CA LEU A 65 2.53 11.72 16.59
C LEU A 65 2.64 11.64 18.11
N VAL A 66 2.85 10.43 18.67
CA VAL A 66 3.10 10.27 20.11
C VAL A 66 4.39 10.97 20.52
N ARG A 67 5.44 10.87 19.71
CA ARG A 67 6.75 11.48 19.99
C ARG A 67 6.72 13.01 19.90
N ALA A 68 5.82 13.57 19.10
CA ALA A 68 5.66 15.01 18.89
C ALA A 68 4.90 15.73 20.03
N VAL A 69 4.54 15.02 21.11
CA VAL A 69 3.80 15.63 22.24
C VAL A 69 4.63 16.71 22.92
N ARG A 70 4.00 17.88 23.08
CA ARG A 70 4.48 19.00 23.88
C ARG A 70 3.67 19.04 25.18
N PRO A 71 4.31 19.02 26.38
CA PRO A 71 3.60 18.95 27.66
C PRO A 71 2.55 20.04 27.84
N ASP A 72 2.84 21.23 27.36
CA ASP A 72 2.02 22.44 27.54
C ASP A 72 0.95 22.64 26.45
N SER A 73 0.92 21.75 25.42
CA SER A 73 -0.04 21.87 24.31
C SER A 73 -1.14 20.81 24.42
N ARG A 74 -2.39 21.25 24.55
CA ARG A 74 -3.57 20.39 24.52
C ARG A 74 -3.74 19.70 23.14
N GLU A 75 -3.43 20.43 22.07
CA GLU A 75 -3.53 19.92 20.70
C GLU A 75 -2.57 18.77 20.44
N SER A 76 -1.31 18.86 20.93
CA SER A 76 -0.33 17.78 20.78
C SER A 76 -0.74 16.50 21.53
N LYS A 77 -1.49 16.61 22.63
CA LYS A 77 -2.04 15.43 23.33
C LYS A 77 -3.10 14.71 22.50
N TRP A 78 -3.94 15.45 21.75
CA TRP A 78 -4.90 14.84 20.82
C TRP A 78 -4.21 14.15 19.63
N LEU A 79 -3.10 14.71 19.14
CA LEU A 79 -2.28 14.04 18.12
C LEU A 79 -1.70 12.73 18.64
N ALA A 80 -1.27 12.68 19.90
CA ALA A 80 -0.81 11.44 20.52
C ALA A 80 -1.93 10.40 20.64
N VAL A 81 -3.14 10.83 21.03
CA VAL A 81 -4.32 9.92 21.04
C VAL A 81 -4.57 9.36 19.65
N LEU A 82 -4.51 10.21 18.60
CA LEU A 82 -4.62 9.76 17.22
C LEU A 82 -3.53 8.75 16.88
N GLY A 83 -2.27 9.00 17.26
CA GLY A 83 -1.16 8.10 17.01
C GLY A 83 -1.32 6.74 17.68
N ILE A 84 -1.82 6.71 18.92
CA ILE A 84 -2.14 5.46 19.62
C ILE A 84 -3.28 4.73 18.91
N LEU A 85 -4.35 5.45 18.57
CA LEU A 85 -5.51 4.89 17.87
C LEU A 85 -5.12 4.25 16.54
N VAL A 86 -4.26 4.90 15.75
CA VAL A 86 -3.73 4.35 14.50
C VAL A 86 -3.07 3.00 14.74
N ASN A 87 -2.20 2.88 15.75
CA ASN A 87 -1.51 1.62 16.04
C ASN A 87 -2.48 0.52 16.54
N VAL A 88 -3.49 0.87 17.32
CA VAL A 88 -4.53 -0.07 17.77
C VAL A 88 -5.36 -0.57 16.59
N VAL A 89 -5.76 0.34 15.68
CA VAL A 89 -6.52 -0.02 14.47
C VAL A 89 -5.70 -0.92 13.55
N LEU A 90 -4.42 -0.61 13.34
CA LEU A 90 -3.52 -1.44 12.52
C LEU A 90 -3.33 -2.84 13.14
N ALA A 91 -3.13 -2.95 14.45
CA ALA A 91 -3.04 -4.24 15.11
C ALA A 91 -4.32 -5.07 14.96
N GLY A 92 -5.49 -4.45 15.11
CA GLY A 92 -6.78 -5.09 14.86
C GLY A 92 -6.95 -5.52 13.39
N TYR A 93 -6.55 -4.66 12.46
CA TYR A 93 -6.59 -4.96 11.03
C TYR A 93 -5.72 -6.17 10.68
N GLU A 94 -4.46 -6.22 11.16
CA GLU A 94 -3.55 -7.34 10.92
C GLU A 94 -4.10 -8.66 11.47
N ILE A 95 -4.66 -8.66 12.69
CA ILE A 95 -5.29 -9.85 13.27
C ILE A 95 -6.44 -10.35 12.37
N VAL A 96 -7.34 -9.45 11.96
CA VAL A 96 -8.50 -9.82 11.13
C VAL A 96 -8.06 -10.28 9.73
N SER A 97 -7.06 -9.63 9.14
CA SER A 97 -6.50 -9.98 7.83
C SER A 97 -5.87 -11.36 7.85
N SER A 98 -5.03 -11.64 8.84
CA SER A 98 -4.38 -12.94 9.02
C SER A 98 -5.38 -14.07 9.24
N LEU A 99 -6.44 -13.83 10.03
CA LEU A 99 -7.51 -14.83 10.23
C LEU A 99 -8.25 -15.16 8.92
N LYS A 100 -8.42 -14.19 8.02
CA LYS A 100 -9.06 -14.41 6.71
C LYS A 100 -8.19 -15.23 5.75
N VAL A 101 -6.88 -14.99 5.75
CA VAL A 101 -5.93 -15.77 4.94
C VAL A 101 -5.90 -17.22 5.40
N GLY A 102 -6.01 -17.48 6.70
CA GLY A 102 -6.05 -18.81 7.28
C GLY A 102 -4.70 -19.53 7.20
N GLY A 103 -4.69 -20.75 7.74
CA GLY A 103 -3.54 -21.64 7.61
C GLY A 103 -2.77 -21.87 8.91
N LYS A 104 -1.90 -22.91 8.90
CA LYS A 104 -1.14 -23.36 10.07
C LYS A 104 -0.08 -22.38 10.58
N LEU A 105 0.29 -21.40 9.76
CA LEU A 105 1.36 -20.45 10.05
C LEU A 105 0.87 -19.07 10.51
N ILE A 106 -0.43 -18.88 10.74
CA ILE A 106 -1.00 -17.59 11.20
C ILE A 106 -0.26 -17.02 12.39
N ALA A 107 -0.04 -17.83 13.42
CA ALA A 107 0.63 -17.38 14.65
C ALA A 107 2.07 -16.92 14.40
N VAL A 108 2.78 -17.61 13.51
CA VAL A 108 4.14 -17.24 13.11
C VAL A 108 4.14 -15.92 12.32
N GLN A 109 3.22 -15.76 11.36
CA GLN A 109 3.07 -14.55 10.58
C GLN A 109 2.75 -13.35 11.49
N LEU A 110 1.70 -13.46 12.31
CA LEU A 110 1.35 -12.41 13.28
C LEU A 110 2.52 -12.06 14.19
N GLY A 111 3.19 -13.08 14.74
CA GLY A 111 4.36 -12.87 15.62
C GLY A 111 5.47 -12.10 14.91
N LEU A 112 5.82 -12.46 13.68
CA LEU A 112 6.85 -11.78 12.88
C LEU A 112 6.43 -10.34 12.53
N THR A 113 5.18 -10.11 12.10
CA THR A 113 4.66 -8.77 11.81
C THR A 113 4.75 -7.88 13.04
N PHE A 114 4.25 -8.34 14.19
CA PHE A 114 4.32 -7.54 15.43
C PHE A 114 5.75 -7.28 15.89
N VAL A 115 6.65 -8.26 15.80
CA VAL A 115 8.06 -8.06 16.13
C VAL A 115 8.70 -7.01 15.23
N LEU A 116 8.47 -7.08 13.92
CA LEU A 116 9.02 -6.10 12.96
C LEU A 116 8.45 -4.70 13.18
N VAL A 117 7.15 -4.58 13.40
CA VAL A 117 6.49 -3.29 13.67
C VAL A 117 6.98 -2.69 14.98
N ILE A 118 7.05 -3.47 16.05
CA ILE A 118 7.56 -2.99 17.35
C ILE A 118 9.02 -2.59 17.24
N ALA A 119 9.86 -3.39 16.59
CA ALA A 119 11.28 -3.08 16.40
C ALA A 119 11.47 -1.79 15.60
N ALA A 120 10.74 -1.62 14.49
CA ALA A 120 10.78 -0.40 13.68
C ALA A 120 10.36 0.83 14.50
N ASN A 121 9.27 0.71 15.25
CA ASN A 121 8.77 1.78 16.12
C ASN A 121 9.79 2.19 17.20
N LEU A 122 10.41 1.22 17.86
CA LEU A 122 11.45 1.47 18.89
C LEU A 122 12.67 2.14 18.27
N ILE A 123 13.11 1.67 17.09
CA ILE A 123 14.24 2.25 16.37
C ILE A 123 13.92 3.71 16.00
N VAL A 124 12.79 3.94 15.35
CA VAL A 124 12.39 5.29 14.91
C VAL A 124 12.18 6.21 16.10
N TYR A 125 11.52 5.76 17.16
CA TYR A 125 11.34 6.53 18.39
C TYR A 125 12.68 6.99 18.99
N ARG A 126 13.69 6.11 18.99
CA ARG A 126 15.04 6.45 19.48
C ARG A 126 15.78 7.40 18.55
N LEU A 127 15.69 7.16 17.26
CA LEU A 127 16.42 7.94 16.25
C LEU A 127 15.85 9.36 16.08
N THR A 128 14.56 9.56 16.36
CA THR A 128 13.89 10.87 16.23
C THR A 128 13.95 11.73 17.49
N ARG A 129 14.78 11.39 18.48
CA ARG A 129 14.85 12.11 19.77
C ARG A 129 15.18 13.59 19.66
N THR A 130 15.94 13.97 18.66
CA THR A 130 16.40 15.34 18.41
C THR A 130 15.63 16.03 17.28
N THR A 131 14.62 15.36 16.71
CA THR A 131 13.83 15.93 15.62
C THR A 131 12.75 16.85 16.17
N GLU A 132 12.55 17.97 15.50
CA GLU A 132 11.52 18.95 15.85
C GLU A 132 10.11 18.33 15.80
N PRO A 133 9.27 18.55 16.84
CA PRO A 133 7.93 17.99 16.91
C PRO A 133 7.05 18.33 15.71
N ASP A 134 7.18 19.54 15.16
CA ASP A 134 6.39 19.96 14.00
C ASP A 134 6.73 19.20 12.73
N GLU A 135 8.01 18.84 12.54
CA GLU A 135 8.43 18.02 11.40
C GLU A 135 7.91 16.58 11.52
N LEU A 136 7.94 16.01 12.72
CA LEU A 136 7.38 14.69 12.99
C LEU A 136 5.87 14.68 12.71
N THR A 137 5.17 15.68 13.23
CA THR A 137 3.72 15.84 13.04
C THR A 137 3.37 15.97 11.56
N ARG A 138 4.08 16.84 10.83
CA ARG A 138 3.85 17.10 9.41
C ARG A 138 4.01 15.84 8.58
N TRP A 139 5.10 15.11 8.76
CA TRP A 139 5.32 13.85 8.05
C TRP A 139 4.27 12.80 8.40
N ALA A 140 3.95 12.64 9.67
CA ALA A 140 2.97 11.65 10.11
C ALA A 140 1.58 11.93 9.56
N LEU A 141 1.10 13.17 9.63
CA LEU A 141 -0.21 13.56 9.09
C LEU A 141 -0.26 13.39 7.56
N MET A 142 0.85 13.67 6.86
CA MET A 142 0.97 13.44 5.43
C MET A 142 0.79 11.95 5.09
N VAL A 143 1.45 11.04 5.81
CA VAL A 143 1.31 9.59 5.64
C VAL A 143 -0.13 9.16 5.86
N LEU A 144 -0.74 9.59 6.96
CA LEU A 144 -2.13 9.24 7.30
C LEU A 144 -3.12 9.77 6.27
N ALA A 145 -2.91 10.99 5.77
CA ALA A 145 -3.74 11.58 4.72
C ALA A 145 -3.69 10.77 3.42
N VAL A 146 -2.49 10.34 2.99
CA VAL A 146 -2.33 9.48 1.80
C VAL A 146 -3.00 8.13 2.01
N TRP A 147 -2.84 7.51 3.19
CA TRP A 147 -3.50 6.25 3.51
C TRP A 147 -5.03 6.36 3.43
N VAL A 148 -5.61 7.36 4.11
CA VAL A 148 -7.06 7.55 4.11
C VAL A 148 -7.58 7.85 2.70
N ALA A 149 -6.91 8.73 1.96
CA ALA A 149 -7.29 9.06 0.58
C ALA A 149 -7.25 7.82 -0.33
N GLN A 150 -6.17 7.03 -0.26
CA GLN A 150 -6.03 5.79 -1.01
C GLN A 150 -7.14 4.78 -0.64
N ALA A 151 -7.42 4.61 0.67
CA ALA A 151 -8.44 3.67 1.14
C ALA A 151 -9.84 4.06 0.64
N ILE A 152 -10.18 5.34 0.68
CA ILE A 152 -11.45 5.86 0.16
C ILE A 152 -11.53 5.66 -1.36
N ILE A 153 -10.52 6.12 -2.11
CA ILE A 153 -10.54 6.04 -3.57
C ILE A 153 -10.65 4.59 -4.02
N LEU A 154 -9.85 3.68 -3.48
CA LEU A 154 -9.86 2.28 -3.93
C LEU A 154 -11.11 1.52 -3.46
N ASN A 155 -11.45 1.58 -2.17
CA ASN A 155 -12.45 0.66 -1.63
C ASN A 155 -13.87 1.19 -1.71
N VAL A 156 -14.04 2.53 -1.69
CA VAL A 156 -15.38 3.15 -1.74
C VAL A 156 -15.75 3.53 -3.17
N ILE A 157 -14.77 3.93 -4.01
CA ILE A 157 -15.06 4.42 -5.37
C ILE A 157 -14.69 3.37 -6.42
N VAL A 158 -13.39 3.05 -6.56
CA VAL A 158 -12.90 2.29 -7.72
C VAL A 158 -13.40 0.86 -7.74
N LYS A 159 -13.19 0.08 -6.67
CA LYS A 159 -13.57 -1.35 -6.66
C LYS A 159 -15.07 -1.59 -6.83
N PRO A 160 -15.99 -0.82 -6.18
CA PRO A 160 -17.40 -0.97 -6.42
C PRO A 160 -17.83 -0.62 -7.85
N LEU A 161 -17.24 0.43 -8.43
CA LEU A 161 -17.56 0.88 -9.79
C LEU A 161 -17.08 -0.11 -10.85
N TRP A 162 -15.84 -0.57 -10.78
CA TRP A 162 -15.28 -1.47 -11.79
C TRP A 162 -15.86 -2.87 -11.71
N SER A 163 -16.02 -3.42 -10.52
CA SER A 163 -16.54 -4.77 -10.32
C SER A 163 -15.85 -5.81 -11.20
N ARG A 164 -14.56 -5.63 -11.49
CA ARG A 164 -13.74 -6.49 -12.35
C ARG A 164 -13.48 -7.85 -11.71
N PRO A 165 -13.77 -8.98 -12.40
CA PRO A 165 -13.47 -10.30 -11.87
C PRO A 165 -11.96 -10.55 -11.79
N ARG A 166 -11.54 -11.35 -10.77
CA ARG A 166 -10.16 -11.80 -10.59
C ARG A 166 -9.86 -13.04 -11.42
N MET A 167 -8.64 -13.21 -11.91
CA MET A 167 -8.22 -14.40 -12.66
C MET A 167 -8.58 -15.71 -11.96
N ARG A 168 -8.28 -15.81 -10.64
CA ARG A 168 -8.58 -16.99 -9.83
C ARG A 168 -10.07 -17.36 -9.74
N VAL A 169 -10.96 -16.42 -10.03
CA VAL A 169 -12.43 -16.67 -10.05
C VAL A 169 -12.88 -17.00 -11.45
N ILE A 170 -12.30 -16.36 -12.46
CA ILE A 170 -12.57 -16.68 -13.88
C ILE A 170 -12.25 -18.15 -14.17
N GLU A 171 -11.11 -18.65 -13.69
CA GLU A 171 -10.65 -20.05 -13.94
C GLU A 171 -11.59 -21.13 -13.37
N VAL A 172 -12.38 -20.80 -12.35
CA VAL A 172 -13.25 -21.80 -11.68
C VAL A 172 -14.73 -21.56 -11.90
N THR A 173 -15.12 -20.48 -12.59
CA THR A 173 -16.51 -20.09 -12.77
C THR A 173 -16.91 -20.20 -14.23
N GLN A 174 -17.76 -21.17 -14.56
CA GLN A 174 -18.23 -21.37 -15.94
C GLN A 174 -18.98 -20.12 -16.44
N GLY A 175 -18.62 -19.66 -17.64
CA GLY A 175 -19.26 -18.52 -18.30
C GLY A 175 -18.81 -17.14 -17.78
N LEU A 176 -17.96 -17.07 -16.75
CA LEU A 176 -17.40 -15.80 -16.29
C LEU A 176 -16.18 -15.45 -17.15
N GLU A 177 -16.28 -14.36 -17.89
CA GLU A 177 -15.26 -13.93 -18.85
C GLU A 177 -14.32 -12.87 -18.26
N PHE A 178 -13.14 -12.75 -18.88
CA PHE A 178 -12.19 -11.70 -18.62
C PHE A 178 -12.77 -10.32 -19.01
N GLN A 179 -12.54 -9.30 -18.16
CA GLN A 179 -12.94 -7.93 -18.39
C GLN A 179 -11.73 -7.02 -18.49
N PRO A 180 -11.54 -6.26 -19.60
CA PRO A 180 -10.49 -5.27 -19.71
C PRO A 180 -10.61 -4.18 -18.62
N TRP A 181 -9.47 -3.60 -18.21
CA TRP A 181 -9.44 -2.63 -17.11
C TRP A 181 -10.19 -1.31 -17.41
N TRP A 182 -10.35 -0.96 -18.68
CA TRP A 182 -11.09 0.26 -19.09
C TRP A 182 -12.61 0.06 -19.14
N VAL A 183 -13.10 -1.15 -18.96
CA VAL A 183 -14.53 -1.43 -18.87
C VAL A 183 -14.99 -1.23 -17.44
N ILE A 184 -15.89 -0.29 -17.23
CA ILE A 184 -16.45 0.04 -15.92
C ILE A 184 -17.75 -0.72 -15.73
N GLY A 185 -17.88 -1.34 -14.56
CA GLY A 185 -19.05 -2.14 -14.20
C GLY A 185 -18.97 -3.58 -14.73
N ASN A 186 -19.73 -4.46 -14.09
CA ASN A 186 -19.97 -5.83 -14.55
C ASN A 186 -21.45 -6.12 -14.33
N PRO A 187 -22.25 -6.15 -15.42
CA PRO A 187 -23.70 -6.29 -15.33
C PRO A 187 -24.12 -7.63 -14.71
N ASP A 188 -23.34 -8.68 -14.96
CA ASP A 188 -23.67 -10.05 -14.53
C ASP A 188 -23.15 -10.39 -13.12
N LYS A 189 -22.46 -9.46 -12.48
CA LYS A 189 -21.86 -9.66 -11.15
C LYS A 189 -22.86 -10.23 -10.14
N TRP A 190 -24.06 -9.71 -10.11
CA TRP A 190 -25.03 -10.10 -9.08
C TRP A 190 -25.63 -11.47 -9.36
N SER A 191 -25.78 -11.88 -10.63
CA SER A 191 -26.20 -13.25 -10.99
C SER A 191 -25.15 -14.28 -10.61
N TYR A 192 -23.86 -13.99 -10.84
CA TYR A 192 -22.77 -14.86 -10.37
C TYR A 192 -22.70 -14.95 -8.84
N ILE A 193 -22.90 -13.84 -8.13
CA ILE A 193 -22.92 -13.86 -6.65
C ILE A 193 -24.12 -14.69 -6.16
N ALA A 194 -25.28 -14.57 -6.77
CA ALA A 194 -26.45 -15.38 -6.44
C ALA A 194 -26.23 -16.88 -6.74
N ALA A 195 -25.39 -17.19 -7.73
CA ALA A 195 -24.96 -18.55 -8.05
C ALA A 195 -23.81 -19.08 -7.16
N GLY A 196 -23.41 -18.34 -6.11
CA GLY A 196 -22.43 -18.77 -5.11
C GLY A 196 -21.00 -18.24 -5.31
N VAL A 197 -20.75 -17.39 -6.31
CA VAL A 197 -19.43 -16.75 -6.47
C VAL A 197 -19.21 -15.73 -5.37
N ILE A 198 -18.05 -15.76 -4.72
CA ILE A 198 -17.73 -14.84 -3.62
C ILE A 198 -17.66 -13.39 -4.11
N LYS A 199 -18.31 -12.47 -3.38
CA LYS A 199 -18.35 -11.03 -3.72
C LYS A 199 -16.95 -10.41 -3.89
N ASP A 200 -15.96 -10.87 -3.13
CA ASP A 200 -14.56 -10.40 -3.22
C ASP A 200 -13.91 -10.78 -4.55
N GLY A 201 -14.41 -11.79 -5.25
CA GLY A 201 -13.96 -12.18 -6.57
C GLY A 201 -14.10 -11.09 -7.64
N PHE A 202 -14.97 -10.11 -7.41
CA PHE A 202 -15.20 -8.97 -8.31
C PHE A 202 -14.51 -7.68 -7.87
N LYS A 203 -13.40 -7.79 -7.15
CA LYS A 203 -12.62 -6.63 -6.66
C LYS A 203 -11.18 -6.63 -7.20
N SER A 204 -11.01 -6.96 -8.49
CA SER A 204 -9.68 -7.00 -9.10
C SER A 204 -9.11 -5.59 -9.29
N PHE A 205 -9.83 -4.69 -9.92
CA PHE A 205 -9.32 -3.35 -10.24
C PHE A 205 -9.67 -2.32 -9.15
N ALA A 206 -8.72 -1.50 -8.69
CA ALA A 206 -7.26 -1.63 -8.80
C ALA A 206 -6.72 -2.37 -7.57
N SER A 207 -5.44 -2.81 -7.64
CA SER A 207 -4.84 -3.64 -6.59
C SER A 207 -4.63 -2.88 -5.29
N GLY A 208 -5.32 -3.31 -4.22
CA GLY A 208 -5.15 -2.75 -2.87
C GLY A 208 -3.81 -3.11 -2.23
N HIS A 209 -3.35 -4.37 -2.33
CA HIS A 209 -2.06 -4.80 -1.78
C HIS A 209 -0.88 -4.05 -2.41
N THR A 210 -0.92 -3.84 -3.74
CA THR A 210 0.13 -3.06 -4.41
C THR A 210 0.09 -1.59 -3.98
N ALA A 211 -1.09 -1.02 -3.85
CA ALA A 211 -1.25 0.34 -3.34
C ALA A 211 -0.74 0.46 -1.89
N HIS A 212 -1.08 -0.48 -1.01
CA HIS A 212 -0.56 -0.52 0.35
C HIS A 212 0.97 -0.66 0.38
N ALA A 213 1.55 -1.57 -0.42
CA ALA A 213 2.99 -1.70 -0.50
C ALA A 213 3.68 -0.42 -0.99
N ALA A 214 3.06 0.30 -1.94
CA ALA A 214 3.59 1.56 -2.46
C ALA A 214 3.59 2.69 -1.41
N ILE A 215 2.73 2.66 -0.37
CA ILE A 215 2.79 3.61 0.75
C ILE A 215 4.17 3.55 1.45
N GLY A 216 4.85 2.42 1.39
CA GLY A 216 6.22 2.27 1.86
C GLY A 216 7.23 3.26 1.26
N LEU A 217 6.96 3.83 0.07
CA LEU A 217 7.78 4.88 -0.55
C LEU A 217 7.90 6.12 0.36
N MET A 218 6.87 6.40 1.16
CA MET A 218 6.84 7.54 2.09
C MET A 218 7.91 7.43 3.18
N LEU A 219 8.44 6.21 3.47
CA LEU A 219 9.58 6.01 4.37
C LEU A 219 10.83 6.75 3.89
N ALA A 220 10.94 7.06 2.58
CA ALA A 220 12.02 7.89 2.05
C ALA A 220 12.04 9.32 2.63
N GLY A 221 10.92 9.77 3.19
CA GLY A 221 10.85 11.04 3.93
C GLY A 221 11.57 11.02 5.27
N LEU A 222 11.68 9.87 5.94
CA LEU A 222 12.30 9.75 7.25
C LEU A 222 13.77 10.21 7.29
N PRO A 223 14.66 9.76 6.38
CA PRO A 223 16.03 10.27 6.35
C PRO A 223 16.13 11.78 6.15
N ALA A 224 15.14 12.35 5.44
CA ALA A 224 15.11 13.78 5.17
C ALA A 224 14.66 14.59 6.39
N VAL A 225 13.52 14.17 6.96
CA VAL A 225 12.80 14.91 8.00
C VAL A 225 13.41 14.65 9.37
N ALA A 226 13.71 13.40 9.69
CA ALA A 226 14.14 13.00 11.03
C ALA A 226 15.66 13.13 11.25
N PHE A 227 16.47 12.95 10.20
CA PHE A 227 17.92 12.82 10.37
C PHE A 227 18.75 13.84 9.59
N LYS A 228 18.11 14.73 8.82
CA LYS A 228 18.80 15.68 7.90
C LYS A 228 19.89 15.00 7.05
N GLU A 229 19.61 13.75 6.65
CA GLU A 229 20.57 12.84 6.03
C GLU A 229 20.82 13.14 4.57
N LYS A 230 21.98 12.65 4.09
CA LYS A 230 22.42 12.81 2.71
C LYS A 230 21.38 12.35 1.69
N PRO A 231 21.23 13.04 0.56
CA PRO A 231 20.32 12.71 -0.52
C PRO A 231 20.36 11.25 -0.99
N SER A 232 21.55 10.62 -0.94
CA SER A 232 21.72 9.21 -1.36
C SER A 232 20.91 8.23 -0.52
N ARG A 233 20.82 8.41 0.79
CA ARG A 233 20.05 7.52 1.67
C ARG A 233 18.56 7.59 1.40
N ARG A 234 18.02 8.79 1.09
CA ARG A 234 16.62 8.96 0.68
C ARG A 234 16.29 8.13 -0.56
N ARG A 235 17.18 8.16 -1.57
CA ARG A 235 17.02 7.39 -2.80
C ARG A 235 17.10 5.88 -2.57
N VAL A 236 18.00 5.43 -1.71
CA VAL A 236 18.09 4.01 -1.34
C VAL A 236 16.77 3.54 -0.74
N VAL A 237 16.22 4.26 0.24
CA VAL A 237 14.93 3.90 0.86
C VAL A 237 13.80 3.91 -0.18
N PHE A 238 13.73 4.94 -1.01
CA PHE A 238 12.70 5.07 -2.06
C PHE A 238 12.74 3.88 -3.02
N TRP A 239 13.92 3.56 -3.58
CA TRP A 239 14.05 2.48 -4.55
C TRP A 239 13.89 1.09 -3.91
N THR A 240 14.31 0.90 -2.66
CA THR A 240 14.04 -0.34 -1.91
C THR A 240 12.53 -0.53 -1.75
N ALA A 241 11.80 0.49 -1.34
CA ALA A 241 10.34 0.42 -1.21
C ALA A 241 9.65 0.19 -2.57
N ALA A 242 10.14 0.82 -3.65
CA ALA A 242 9.63 0.60 -5.00
C ALA A 242 9.82 -0.85 -5.47
N VAL A 243 10.99 -1.46 -5.20
CA VAL A 243 11.26 -2.86 -5.50
C VAL A 243 10.35 -3.79 -4.69
N VAL A 244 10.17 -3.51 -3.39
CA VAL A 244 9.26 -4.29 -2.54
C VAL A 244 7.83 -4.21 -3.07
N ALA A 245 7.34 -3.03 -3.45
CA ALA A 245 6.01 -2.87 -4.02
C ALA A 245 5.86 -3.61 -5.37
N ALA A 246 6.91 -3.65 -6.20
CA ALA A 246 6.93 -4.42 -7.45
C ALA A 246 6.90 -5.94 -7.18
N LEU A 247 7.62 -6.43 -6.18
CA LEU A 247 7.53 -7.82 -5.75
C LEU A 247 6.13 -8.16 -5.25
N VAL A 248 5.52 -7.30 -4.45
CA VAL A 248 4.12 -7.49 -4.03
C VAL A 248 3.20 -7.53 -5.25
N ALA A 249 3.33 -6.60 -6.19
CA ALA A 249 2.54 -6.56 -7.42
C ALA A 249 2.65 -7.89 -8.21
N PHE A 250 3.86 -8.40 -8.39
CA PHE A 250 4.10 -9.68 -9.09
C PHE A 250 3.43 -10.86 -8.38
N GLY A 251 3.56 -10.95 -7.05
CA GLY A 251 2.91 -12.01 -6.27
C GLY A 251 1.38 -11.97 -6.38
N ARG A 252 0.79 -10.77 -6.51
CA ARG A 252 -0.67 -10.63 -6.70
C ARG A 252 -1.14 -11.11 -8.08
N ILE A 253 -0.29 -10.98 -9.11
CA ILE A 253 -0.56 -11.55 -10.43
C ILE A 253 -0.46 -13.08 -10.38
N VAL A 254 0.61 -13.60 -9.79
CA VAL A 254 0.87 -15.07 -9.70
C VAL A 254 -0.29 -15.80 -9.02
N ILE A 255 -0.85 -15.25 -7.94
CA ILE A 255 -1.99 -15.89 -7.23
C ILE A 255 -3.35 -15.63 -7.90
N GLY A 256 -3.36 -14.97 -9.06
CA GLY A 256 -4.59 -14.65 -9.80
C GLY A 256 -5.53 -13.67 -9.10
N ALA A 257 -5.02 -12.87 -8.18
CA ALA A 257 -5.81 -11.87 -7.46
C ALA A 257 -5.98 -10.57 -8.25
N HIS A 258 -5.02 -10.24 -9.09
CA HIS A 258 -4.95 -9.01 -9.86
C HIS A 258 -4.26 -9.23 -11.21
N PHE A 259 -4.54 -8.35 -12.17
CA PHE A 259 -3.87 -8.29 -13.47
C PHE A 259 -2.74 -7.24 -13.45
N LEU A 260 -1.91 -7.22 -14.51
CA LEU A 260 -0.82 -6.26 -14.64
C LEU A 260 -1.32 -4.81 -14.63
N SER A 261 -2.44 -4.52 -15.31
CA SER A 261 -3.07 -3.20 -15.27
C SER A 261 -3.57 -2.81 -13.88
N ASP A 262 -4.14 -3.76 -13.10
CA ASP A 262 -4.65 -3.52 -11.75
C ASP A 262 -3.54 -3.08 -10.79
N VAL A 263 -2.39 -3.78 -10.83
CA VAL A 263 -1.26 -3.48 -9.97
C VAL A 263 -0.57 -2.18 -10.38
N SER A 264 -0.48 -1.91 -11.68
CA SER A 264 0.08 -0.65 -12.21
C SER A 264 -0.76 0.56 -11.78
N CYS A 265 -2.09 0.47 -11.89
CA CYS A 265 -2.99 1.55 -11.45
C CYS A 265 -2.98 1.72 -9.93
N GLY A 266 -2.93 0.64 -9.15
CA GLY A 266 -2.83 0.71 -7.69
C GLY A 266 -1.56 1.41 -7.22
N PHE A 267 -0.42 1.10 -7.84
CA PHE A 267 0.86 1.76 -7.57
C PHE A 267 0.82 3.24 -8.00
N ALA A 268 0.35 3.53 -9.23
CA ALA A 268 0.31 4.87 -9.78
C ALA A 268 -0.56 5.82 -8.93
N LEU A 269 -1.68 5.33 -8.41
CA LEU A 269 -2.54 6.11 -7.51
C LEU A 269 -1.76 6.59 -6.28
N VAL A 270 -1.07 5.69 -5.60
CA VAL A 270 -0.33 6.05 -4.38
C VAL A 270 0.84 6.97 -4.71
N LEU A 271 1.60 6.69 -5.76
CA LEU A 271 2.69 7.57 -6.20
C LEU A 271 2.20 8.99 -6.47
N ALA A 272 1.03 9.14 -7.12
CA ALA A 272 0.43 10.45 -7.38
C ALA A 272 -0.01 11.15 -6.09
N LEU A 273 -0.69 10.43 -5.19
CA LEU A 273 -1.11 10.95 -3.88
C LEU A 273 0.08 11.38 -3.04
N GLU A 274 1.15 10.57 -3.02
CA GLU A 274 2.38 10.88 -2.31
C GLU A 274 3.07 12.12 -2.86
N CYS A 275 3.20 12.23 -4.18
CA CYS A 275 3.78 13.43 -4.80
C CYS A 275 2.99 14.69 -4.48
N LEU A 276 1.65 14.61 -4.50
CA LEU A 276 0.76 15.70 -4.14
C LEU A 276 0.92 16.07 -2.66
N ALA A 277 0.81 15.10 -1.77
CA ALA A 277 0.92 15.30 -0.33
C ALA A 277 2.30 15.84 0.07
N ALA A 278 3.38 15.30 -0.49
CA ALA A 278 4.74 15.78 -0.24
C ALA A 278 4.95 17.22 -0.75
N ARG A 279 4.33 17.60 -1.87
CA ARG A 279 4.37 18.97 -2.35
C ARG A 279 3.61 19.95 -1.46
N ILE A 280 2.48 19.52 -0.91
CA ILE A 280 1.69 20.34 0.03
C ILE A 280 2.42 20.50 1.36
N ALA A 281 2.92 19.38 1.92
CA ALA A 281 3.58 19.37 3.22
C ALA A 281 4.95 20.08 3.19
N TYR A 282 5.67 19.99 2.07
CA TYR A 282 7.04 20.51 1.90
C TYR A 282 7.16 21.32 0.59
N PRO A 283 6.50 22.48 0.46
CA PRO A 283 6.46 23.26 -0.79
C PRO A 283 7.84 23.71 -1.26
N ASN A 284 8.73 24.02 -0.33
CA ASN A 284 10.12 24.45 -0.60
C ASN A 284 11.13 23.29 -0.58
N GLY A 285 10.65 22.05 -0.51
CA GLY A 285 11.48 20.89 -0.25
C GLY A 285 11.87 20.75 1.23
N VAL A 286 12.46 19.59 1.59
CA VAL A 286 13.05 19.38 2.92
C VAL A 286 14.48 19.92 2.86
N GLN A 287 14.79 20.91 3.70
CA GLN A 287 16.11 21.52 3.84
C GLN A 287 17.08 20.61 4.59
#